data_22d2c882d3821d2460da178fa970871a
#
_entry.id   22d2c882d3821d2460da178fa970871a
#
_cell.length_a   1.000
_cell.length_b   1.000
_cell.length_c   1.000
_cell.angle_alpha   90.00
_cell.angle_beta   90.00
_cell.angle_gamma   90.00
#
_symmetry.space_group_name_H-M   'P 1'
#
loop_
_entity.id
_entity.type
_entity.pdbx_description
1 polymer ?
#
loop_
_entity_poly.entity_id
_entity_poly.type
_entity_poly.pdbx_seq_one_letter_code
_entity_poly.pdbx_strand_id
1 'polypeptide(L)'
;AEDSQKQDSVEPPSEQPQPPKEEIKPILPPVSEEIQKLEEEIEKEPESTPISVTTAGDFAVNDEDHPEHTIKRSAELDVPKAELGDEMKTKTFNISTLFRMTFADVSIELTPDFKDIEVSEFDHAFLQKVKECKKICDWSIGIKDVEAKKNKKFLLIQLIELFEANSNLDQIQQTSIDKFVSMVVQNISRPFPPTKVVNPLFDFDDVTQDMAWPHLALVYEALLKLLMSSKDVTINHATFVSVLVCNSCSPDERERMAARDNLKFLFVKCPDLRDTILRHVENQFLTGVCSHQLLEFMLTVLDEVGRPLPDNLIRIYQTSILFLHSSKLFMKFYKAFFACVNRFVRAERSLLKPTIEYLVRHWPSSTVRKQLIFMSEMEGLTLNYYEDVNEEIAKMVFTKLSELVNEPNIDIAETALNVIMGQALEEP
;
A
#
# COMPACT_ATOMS: atom_id res chain seq x y z
N ALA A 1 -24.44 82.61 -6.47
CA ALA A 1 -24.55 81.49 -7.38
C ALA A 1 -24.02 80.27 -6.68
N GLU A 2 -24.97 79.44 -6.30
CA GLU A 2 -24.79 78.22 -5.50
C GLU A 2 -24.46 77.01 -6.42
N ASP A 3 -23.39 76.31 -6.11
CA ASP A 3 -23.06 75.07 -6.76
C ASP A 3 -23.42 73.93 -5.81
N SER A 4 -24.42 73.13 -6.18
CA SER A 4 -24.89 71.99 -5.48
C SER A 4 -24.02 70.78 -5.88
N GLN A 5 -23.21 70.22 -4.95
CA GLN A 5 -22.52 68.98 -5.07
C GLN A 5 -23.50 67.78 -4.92
N LYS A 6 -23.65 67.00 -5.97
CA LYS A 6 -24.24 65.68 -5.93
C LYS A 6 -23.21 64.64 -5.40
N GLN A 7 -23.50 64.08 -4.28
CA GLN A 7 -22.82 62.85 -3.79
C GLN A 7 -23.34 61.65 -4.56
N ASP A 8 -22.49 61.00 -5.35
CA ASP A 8 -22.72 59.68 -5.88
C ASP A 8 -22.37 58.65 -4.81
N SER A 9 -23.39 57.94 -4.36
CA SER A 9 -23.28 56.79 -3.46
C SER A 9 -22.86 55.56 -4.28
N VAL A 10 -21.62 55.11 -4.07
CA VAL A 10 -21.12 53.83 -4.61
C VAL A 10 -21.61 52.71 -3.73
N GLU A 11 -22.45 51.85 -4.28
CA GLU A 11 -22.81 50.57 -3.68
C GLU A 11 -21.60 49.60 -3.66
N PRO A 12 -21.41 48.79 -2.58
CA PRO A 12 -20.34 47.80 -2.56
C PRO A 12 -20.71 46.62 -3.48
N PRO A 13 -19.70 45.97 -4.13
CA PRO A 13 -19.95 44.88 -5.03
C PRO A 13 -20.50 43.63 -4.26
N SER A 14 -21.55 43.05 -4.81
CA SER A 14 -22.20 41.85 -4.34
C SER A 14 -21.20 40.66 -4.30
N GLU A 15 -21.03 40.06 -3.13
CA GLU A 15 -20.32 38.80 -2.94
C GLU A 15 -20.97 37.72 -3.79
N GLN A 16 -20.16 37.11 -4.67
CA GLN A 16 -20.53 35.89 -5.36
C GLN A 16 -20.52 34.73 -4.36
N PRO A 17 -21.51 33.84 -4.37
CA PRO A 17 -21.52 32.67 -3.49
C PRO A 17 -20.37 31.74 -3.82
N GLN A 18 -19.53 31.46 -2.82
CA GLN A 18 -18.52 30.42 -2.90
C GLN A 18 -19.20 29.06 -3.10
N PRO A 19 -18.66 28.16 -3.93
CA PRO A 19 -19.18 26.80 -4.05
C PRO A 19 -19.07 26.08 -2.71
N PRO A 20 -20.05 25.22 -2.38
CA PRO A 20 -20.04 24.49 -1.12
C PRO A 20 -18.76 23.65 -1.01
N LYS A 21 -18.07 23.79 0.11
CA LYS A 21 -17.00 22.85 0.49
C LYS A 21 -17.63 21.48 0.62
N GLU A 22 -17.36 20.58 -0.32
CA GLU A 22 -17.66 19.16 -0.15
C GLU A 22 -16.89 18.66 1.08
N GLU A 23 -17.61 18.33 2.14
CA GLU A 23 -17.08 17.55 3.24
C GLU A 23 -16.65 16.19 2.66
N ILE A 24 -15.35 15.94 2.67
CA ILE A 24 -14.78 14.63 2.35
C ILE A 24 -15.23 13.70 3.48
N LYS A 25 -16.37 13.04 3.30
CA LYS A 25 -16.79 11.94 4.18
C LYS A 25 -15.79 10.81 4.02
N PRO A 26 -15.27 10.24 5.10
CA PRO A 26 -14.43 9.06 5.01
C PRO A 26 -15.22 7.93 4.32
N ILE A 27 -14.64 7.35 3.27
CA ILE A 27 -15.26 6.31 2.41
C ILE A 27 -15.23 4.92 3.09
N LEU A 28 -14.69 4.83 4.30
CA LEU A 28 -14.65 3.58 5.07
C LEU A 28 -15.53 3.73 6.33
N PRO A 29 -16.27 2.67 6.70
CA PRO A 29 -16.86 2.62 8.02
C PRO A 29 -15.74 2.77 9.06
N PRO A 30 -16.00 3.44 10.18
CA PRO A 30 -14.99 3.59 11.23
C PRO A 30 -14.49 2.20 11.63
N VAL A 31 -13.17 2.08 11.78
CA VAL A 31 -12.49 0.82 12.16
C VAL A 31 -13.13 0.16 13.40
N SER A 32 -13.83 0.95 14.22
CA SER A 32 -14.62 0.49 15.36
C SER A 32 -15.73 -0.51 15.01
N GLU A 33 -16.39 -0.41 13.84
CA GLU A 33 -17.45 -1.34 13.45
C GLU A 33 -16.89 -2.68 12.97
N GLU A 34 -15.74 -2.68 12.31
CA GLU A 34 -15.04 -3.91 11.93
C GLU A 34 -14.45 -4.62 13.15
N ILE A 35 -13.96 -3.87 14.12
CA ILE A 35 -13.45 -4.42 15.39
C ILE A 35 -14.59 -5.08 16.18
N GLN A 36 -15.78 -4.46 16.24
CA GLN A 36 -16.96 -5.05 16.90
C GLN A 36 -17.44 -6.34 16.21
N LYS A 37 -17.42 -6.38 14.88
CA LYS A 37 -17.78 -7.60 14.13
C LYS A 37 -16.77 -8.73 14.37
N LEU A 38 -15.48 -8.41 14.47
CA LEU A 38 -14.44 -9.39 14.80
C LEU A 38 -14.54 -9.89 16.25
N GLU A 39 -15.01 -9.07 17.17
CA GLU A 39 -15.29 -9.49 18.56
C GLU A 39 -16.47 -10.48 18.63
N GLU A 40 -17.54 -10.26 17.87
CA GLU A 40 -18.67 -11.18 17.78
C GLU A 40 -18.30 -12.51 17.08
N GLU A 41 -17.36 -12.51 16.17
CA GLU A 41 -16.86 -13.74 15.50
C GLU A 41 -15.95 -14.55 16.42
N ILE A 42 -15.12 -13.91 17.25
CA ILE A 42 -14.24 -14.57 18.21
C ILE A 42 -15.02 -15.22 19.37
N GLU A 43 -16.17 -14.62 19.77
CA GLU A 43 -17.04 -15.21 20.80
C GLU A 43 -17.90 -16.38 20.29
N LYS A 44 -18.02 -16.57 18.98
CA LYS A 44 -18.83 -17.61 18.34
C LYS A 44 -18.08 -18.87 17.93
N GLU A 45 -16.78 -18.98 18.19
CA GLU A 45 -16.08 -20.25 17.95
C GLU A 45 -16.59 -21.31 18.93
N PRO A 46 -17.10 -22.46 18.44
CA PRO A 46 -17.55 -23.55 19.29
C PRO A 46 -16.34 -24.19 19.97
N GLU A 47 -16.47 -24.48 21.26
CA GLU A 47 -15.53 -25.29 22.04
C GLU A 47 -15.11 -26.54 21.24
N SER A 48 -13.85 -26.60 20.86
CA SER A 48 -13.30 -27.74 20.13
C SER A 48 -13.29 -28.99 21.03
N THR A 49 -14.14 -29.96 20.69
CA THR A 49 -14.06 -31.30 21.21
C THR A 49 -12.68 -31.92 20.89
N PRO A 50 -12.06 -32.67 21.81
CA PRO A 50 -10.74 -33.25 21.57
C PRO A 50 -10.82 -34.30 20.48
N ILE A 51 -10.05 -34.10 19.40
CA ILE A 51 -9.87 -35.11 18.36
C ILE A 51 -9.00 -36.22 18.90
N SER A 52 -9.59 -37.41 19.03
CA SER A 52 -8.88 -38.63 19.35
C SER A 52 -7.96 -39.02 18.18
N VAL A 53 -6.66 -39.13 18.47
CA VAL A 53 -5.66 -39.65 17.56
C VAL A 53 -5.90 -41.14 17.38
N THR A 54 -6.45 -41.55 16.26
CA THR A 54 -6.43 -42.93 15.81
C THR A 54 -5.13 -43.22 15.07
N THR A 55 -4.38 -44.17 15.60
CA THR A 55 -3.16 -44.74 15.03
C THR A 55 -3.43 -45.35 13.65
N ALA A 56 -2.48 -45.14 12.74
CA ALA A 56 -2.47 -45.63 11.38
C ALA A 56 -2.56 -47.17 11.37
N GLY A 57 -3.58 -47.70 10.69
CA GLY A 57 -3.71 -49.09 10.35
C GLY A 57 -3.12 -49.37 8.96
N ASP A 58 -2.42 -50.48 8.87
CA ASP A 58 -1.77 -51.04 7.71
C ASP A 58 -2.71 -51.18 6.51
N PHE A 59 -2.30 -50.64 5.37
CA PHE A 59 -2.83 -51.02 4.06
C PHE A 59 -1.79 -51.89 3.35
N ALA A 60 -2.07 -53.20 3.29
CA ALA A 60 -1.39 -54.12 2.40
C ALA A 60 -1.80 -53.86 0.96
N VAL A 61 -0.84 -53.62 0.10
CA VAL A 61 -1.03 -53.55 -1.36
C VAL A 61 -0.72 -54.90 -1.95
N ASN A 62 -1.70 -55.51 -2.62
CA ASN A 62 -1.52 -56.69 -3.45
C ASN A 62 -0.80 -56.32 -4.74
N ASP A 63 0.31 -56.98 -5.01
CA ASP A 63 0.96 -57.08 -6.31
C ASP A 63 0.16 -58.01 -7.23
N GLU A 64 -0.26 -57.50 -8.40
CA GLU A 64 -0.44 -58.38 -9.60
C GLU A 64 -0.21 -57.54 -10.88
N ASP A 65 0.85 -57.94 -11.59
CA ASP A 65 1.12 -57.98 -13.03
C ASP A 65 0.74 -56.76 -13.93
N HIS A 66 1.78 -56.02 -14.42
CA HIS A 66 1.90 -55.69 -15.84
C HIS A 66 3.36 -55.36 -16.28
N PRO A 67 3.71 -55.56 -17.56
CA PRO A 67 5.07 -55.89 -18.01
C PRO A 67 6.03 -54.72 -18.15
N GLU A 68 7.29 -55.06 -17.99
CA GLU A 68 8.49 -54.24 -18.11
C GLU A 68 8.59 -53.43 -19.42
N HIS A 69 8.63 -52.09 -19.31
CA HIS A 69 9.33 -51.24 -20.26
C HIS A 69 10.55 -50.63 -19.58
N THR A 70 11.69 -51.24 -19.84
CA THR A 70 13.01 -50.82 -19.38
C THR A 70 13.41 -49.55 -20.14
N ILE A 71 13.20 -48.37 -19.55
CA ILE A 71 13.85 -47.16 -20.01
C ILE A 71 15.24 -47.11 -19.37
N LYS A 72 16.29 -47.31 -20.17
CA LYS A 72 17.68 -47.14 -19.77
C LYS A 72 17.89 -45.69 -19.34
N ARG A 73 18.10 -45.45 -18.03
CA ARG A 73 18.64 -44.21 -17.50
C ARG A 73 20.08 -44.07 -17.99
N SER A 74 20.30 -43.01 -18.80
CA SER A 74 21.63 -42.57 -19.17
C SER A 74 22.32 -41.92 -17.98
N ALA A 75 23.58 -42.35 -17.80
CA ALA A 75 24.69 -41.76 -17.04
C ALA A 75 24.34 -40.72 -15.97
N GLU A 76 24.51 -41.08 -14.71
CA GLU A 76 24.73 -40.18 -13.60
C GLU A 76 25.92 -39.28 -13.88
N LEU A 77 25.67 -37.98 -14.04
CA LEU A 77 26.70 -36.97 -13.92
C LEU A 77 27.04 -36.87 -12.43
N ASP A 78 28.24 -37.32 -12.06
CA ASP A 78 28.85 -37.04 -10.77
C ASP A 78 29.03 -35.52 -10.61
N VAL A 79 28.02 -34.88 -10.00
CA VAL A 79 28.17 -33.52 -9.50
C VAL A 79 28.89 -33.63 -8.16
N PRO A 80 30.08 -33.02 -7.98
CA PRO A 80 30.74 -33.05 -6.67
C PRO A 80 29.82 -32.44 -5.63
N LYS A 81 29.47 -33.23 -4.62
CA LYS A 81 28.79 -32.74 -3.42
C LYS A 81 29.74 -31.74 -2.76
N ALA A 82 29.52 -30.44 -2.99
CA ALA A 82 30.10 -29.42 -2.15
C ALA A 82 29.61 -29.70 -0.71
N GLU A 83 30.53 -30.01 0.18
CA GLU A 83 30.25 -30.00 1.62
C GLU A 83 29.90 -28.55 1.99
N LEU A 84 28.60 -28.25 1.98
CA LEU A 84 28.10 -27.02 2.57
C LEU A 84 28.35 -27.14 4.07
N GLY A 85 29.25 -26.30 4.57
CA GLY A 85 29.54 -26.23 6.00
C GLY A 85 28.25 -26.07 6.81
N ASP A 86 28.25 -26.60 8.03
CA ASP A 86 27.11 -26.66 8.95
C ASP A 86 26.41 -25.30 9.26
N GLU A 87 27.01 -24.18 8.85
CA GLU A 87 26.43 -22.84 8.98
C GLU A 87 25.37 -22.49 7.93
N MET A 88 25.22 -23.28 6.88
CA MET A 88 24.22 -23.14 5.84
C MET A 88 23.04 -24.11 5.99
N LYS A 89 22.84 -24.67 7.17
CA LYS A 89 21.55 -25.29 7.52
C LYS A 89 20.50 -24.21 7.51
N THR A 90 20.03 -23.98 6.27
CA THR A 90 18.69 -23.46 5.99
C THR A 90 18.10 -22.73 7.18
N LYS A 91 18.29 -21.42 7.23
CA LYS A 91 17.25 -20.57 7.76
C LYS A 91 16.02 -20.82 6.87
N THR A 92 15.38 -21.96 7.07
CA THR A 92 14.01 -22.16 6.65
C THR A 92 13.30 -20.93 7.19
N PHE A 93 12.83 -20.06 6.30
CA PHE A 93 11.97 -18.97 6.66
C PHE A 93 10.78 -19.63 7.33
N ASN A 94 10.89 -19.78 8.62
CA ASN A 94 9.82 -20.33 9.41
C ASN A 94 8.72 -19.29 9.32
N ILE A 95 7.54 -19.67 8.85
CA ILE A 95 6.34 -18.82 8.84
C ILE A 95 6.19 -18.11 10.19
N SER A 96 6.65 -18.74 11.26
CA SER A 96 6.75 -18.19 12.61
C SER A 96 7.52 -16.86 12.75
N THR A 97 8.50 -16.55 11.91
CA THR A 97 9.16 -15.23 11.92
C THR A 97 8.28 -14.11 11.37
N LEU A 98 7.30 -14.44 10.52
CA LEU A 98 6.29 -13.52 10.02
C LEU A 98 5.33 -13.07 11.12
N PHE A 99 5.04 -13.97 12.08
CA PHE A 99 4.11 -13.71 13.17
C PHE A 99 4.80 -13.27 14.47
N ARG A 100 6.10 -12.92 14.41
CA ARG A 100 6.87 -12.44 15.56
C ARG A 100 6.77 -13.36 16.77
N MET A 101 7.12 -14.62 16.60
CA MET A 101 7.22 -15.57 17.73
C MET A 101 8.20 -15.02 18.77
N THR A 102 7.77 -14.99 20.01
CA THR A 102 8.63 -14.74 21.17
C THR A 102 8.71 -16.02 21.99
N PHE A 103 9.92 -16.37 22.45
CA PHE A 103 10.10 -17.55 23.31
C PHE A 103 9.84 -17.24 24.78
N ALA A 104 9.92 -15.96 25.16
CA ALA A 104 9.63 -15.51 26.52
C ALA A 104 8.17 -15.06 26.65
N ASP A 105 7.57 -15.32 27.80
CA ASP A 105 6.25 -14.80 28.11
C ASP A 105 6.30 -13.28 28.25
N VAL A 106 5.33 -12.61 27.61
CA VAL A 106 5.21 -11.17 27.63
C VAL A 106 4.20 -10.77 28.70
N SER A 107 4.65 -9.90 29.65
CA SER A 107 3.77 -9.28 30.61
C SER A 107 3.60 -7.81 30.28
N ILE A 108 2.36 -7.35 30.19
CA ILE A 108 1.98 -5.94 29.98
C ILE A 108 1.13 -5.51 31.16
N GLU A 109 1.59 -4.45 31.83
CA GLU A 109 0.92 -3.91 32.99
C GLU A 109 -0.10 -2.84 32.58
N LEU A 110 -1.30 -2.89 33.18
CA LEU A 110 -2.28 -1.84 33.03
C LEU A 110 -1.84 -0.61 33.81
N THR A 111 -1.97 0.54 33.22
CA THR A 111 -1.69 1.85 33.82
C THR A 111 -3.02 2.60 34.04
N PRO A 112 -3.11 3.54 35.00
CA PRO A 112 -4.31 4.32 35.24
C PRO A 112 -4.86 5.02 33.98
N ASP A 113 -6.16 5.24 33.91
CA ASP A 113 -6.77 5.98 32.80
C ASP A 113 -6.30 7.44 32.82
N PHE A 114 -6.23 8.07 31.66
CA PHE A 114 -5.87 9.49 31.54
C PHE A 114 -6.85 10.43 32.27
N LYS A 115 -8.11 9.97 32.46
CA LYS A 115 -9.14 10.72 33.18
C LYS A 115 -8.85 10.86 34.69
N ASP A 116 -8.07 9.93 35.24
CA ASP A 116 -7.75 9.83 36.67
C ASP A 116 -6.39 10.41 37.03
N ILE A 117 -5.70 11.03 36.04
CA ILE A 117 -4.33 11.50 36.19
C ILE A 117 -4.30 13.04 36.29
N GLU A 118 -3.49 13.55 37.21
CA GLU A 118 -3.24 14.98 37.32
C GLU A 118 -2.45 15.50 36.11
N VAL A 119 -2.73 16.74 35.72
CA VAL A 119 -2.09 17.38 34.55
C VAL A 119 -0.55 17.38 34.65
N SER A 120 -0.01 17.48 35.87
CA SER A 120 1.43 17.45 36.12
C SER A 120 2.13 16.14 35.83
N GLU A 121 1.38 15.02 35.88
CA GLU A 121 1.89 13.67 35.65
C GLU A 121 1.50 13.10 34.26
N PHE A 122 0.82 13.90 33.46
CA PHE A 122 0.20 13.46 32.22
C PHE A 122 1.22 12.91 31.20
N ASP A 123 2.33 13.61 30.97
CA ASP A 123 3.39 13.17 30.06
C ASP A 123 4.07 11.87 30.56
N HIS A 124 4.27 11.74 31.86
CA HIS A 124 4.83 10.53 32.45
C HIS A 124 3.91 9.33 32.27
N ALA A 125 2.59 9.50 32.50
CA ALA A 125 1.60 8.46 32.28
C ALA A 125 1.50 8.05 30.81
N PHE A 126 1.55 9.03 29.90
CA PHE A 126 1.63 8.76 28.46
C PHE A 126 2.84 7.90 28.12
N LEU A 127 4.02 8.26 28.62
CA LEU A 127 5.24 7.49 28.40
C LEU A 127 5.17 6.06 28.96
N GLN A 128 4.53 5.86 30.12
CA GLN A 128 4.34 4.51 30.67
C GLN A 128 3.48 3.66 29.75
N LYS A 129 2.35 4.19 29.25
CA LYS A 129 1.49 3.48 28.29
C LYS A 129 2.23 3.14 27.00
N VAL A 130 2.97 4.09 26.45
CA VAL A 130 3.80 3.90 25.24
C VAL A 130 4.84 2.80 25.46
N LYS A 131 5.49 2.78 26.64
CA LYS A 131 6.47 1.75 26.99
C LYS A 131 5.86 0.36 27.03
N GLU A 132 4.70 0.21 27.64
CA GLU A 132 3.98 -1.07 27.68
C GLU A 132 3.51 -1.50 26.28
N CYS A 133 2.95 -0.59 25.50
CA CYS A 133 2.54 -0.84 24.12
C CYS A 133 3.71 -1.17 23.17
N LYS A 134 4.95 -0.83 23.54
CA LYS A 134 6.14 -1.18 22.78
C LYS A 134 6.47 -2.67 22.81
N LYS A 135 6.08 -3.40 23.88
CA LYS A 135 6.28 -4.84 24.01
C LYS A 135 5.52 -5.58 22.90
N ILE A 136 6.12 -6.62 22.30
CA ILE A 136 5.55 -7.37 21.18
C ILE A 136 5.03 -8.70 21.71
N CYS A 137 3.73 -8.97 21.52
CA CYS A 137 3.10 -10.24 21.83
C CYS A 137 3.30 -11.24 20.69
N ASP A 138 3.26 -12.52 21.01
CA ASP A 138 3.30 -13.61 20.05
C ASP A 138 1.90 -13.89 19.48
N TRP A 139 1.73 -13.70 18.18
CA TRP A 139 0.48 -13.92 17.46
C TRP A 139 0.46 -15.24 16.69
N SER A 140 1.56 -16.00 16.69
CA SER A 140 1.64 -17.30 16.02
C SER A 140 0.74 -18.37 16.67
N ILE A 141 0.51 -18.23 17.98
CA ILE A 141 -0.33 -19.14 18.77
C ILE A 141 -1.41 -18.31 19.46
N GLY A 142 -2.68 -18.60 19.19
CA GLY A 142 -3.82 -17.84 19.70
C GLY A 142 -3.86 -17.74 21.23
N ILE A 143 -3.56 -18.85 21.92
CA ILE A 143 -3.60 -18.98 23.39
C ILE A 143 -2.38 -18.38 24.11
N LYS A 144 -1.32 -17.99 23.39
CA LYS A 144 -0.12 -17.39 24.00
C LYS A 144 -0.34 -15.89 24.23
N ASP A 145 0.16 -15.39 25.35
CA ASP A 145 0.13 -13.96 25.73
C ASP A 145 -1.29 -13.33 25.78
N VAL A 146 -2.32 -14.12 26.05
CA VAL A 146 -3.73 -13.67 25.98
C VAL A 146 -3.98 -12.45 26.85
N GLU A 147 -3.51 -12.47 28.11
CA GLU A 147 -3.68 -11.35 29.03
C GLU A 147 -2.89 -10.12 28.57
N ALA A 148 -1.65 -10.32 28.15
CA ALA A 148 -0.83 -9.25 27.60
C ALA A 148 -1.47 -8.62 26.33
N LYS A 149 -2.05 -9.45 25.44
CA LYS A 149 -2.79 -8.97 24.26
C LYS A 149 -4.00 -8.11 24.65
N LYS A 150 -4.79 -8.55 25.65
CA LYS A 150 -5.93 -7.79 26.17
C LYS A 150 -5.49 -6.46 26.78
N ASN A 151 -4.48 -6.50 27.63
CA ASN A 151 -3.97 -5.29 28.29
C ASN A 151 -3.41 -4.30 27.26
N LYS A 152 -2.68 -4.77 26.26
CA LYS A 152 -2.14 -3.91 25.20
C LYS A 152 -3.25 -3.30 24.34
N LYS A 153 -4.27 -4.08 23.98
CA LYS A 153 -5.47 -3.57 23.29
C LYS A 153 -6.07 -2.42 24.08
N PHE A 154 -6.29 -2.60 25.36
CA PHE A 154 -6.87 -1.58 26.24
C PHE A 154 -6.03 -0.29 26.28
N LEU A 155 -4.71 -0.41 26.45
CA LEU A 155 -3.81 0.74 26.45
C LEU A 155 -3.76 1.48 25.12
N LEU A 156 -3.82 0.76 23.98
CA LEU A 156 -3.88 1.37 22.64
C LEU A 156 -5.20 2.12 22.43
N ILE A 157 -6.32 1.58 22.88
CA ILE A 157 -7.63 2.28 22.82
C ILE A 157 -7.55 3.57 23.62
N GLN A 158 -6.98 3.58 24.81
CA GLN A 158 -6.81 4.81 25.59
C GLN A 158 -5.95 5.86 24.89
N LEU A 159 -4.91 5.45 24.16
CA LEU A 159 -4.11 6.35 23.32
C LEU A 159 -4.90 6.92 22.15
N ILE A 160 -5.74 6.11 21.51
CA ILE A 160 -6.63 6.54 20.42
C ILE A 160 -7.63 7.57 20.95
N GLU A 161 -8.34 7.26 22.05
CA GLU A 161 -9.30 8.16 22.70
C GLU A 161 -8.66 9.50 23.09
N LEU A 162 -7.43 9.46 23.60
CA LEU A 162 -6.68 10.67 23.95
C LEU A 162 -6.46 11.58 22.73
N PHE A 163 -5.98 11.02 21.64
CA PHE A 163 -5.73 11.78 20.41
C PHE A 163 -7.03 12.26 19.74
N GLU A 164 -8.10 11.48 19.81
CA GLU A 164 -9.44 11.86 19.32
C GLU A 164 -10.04 13.00 20.13
N ALA A 165 -9.96 12.92 21.45
CA ALA A 165 -10.49 13.95 22.33
C ALA A 165 -9.78 15.29 22.21
N ASN A 166 -8.57 15.32 21.63
CA ASN A 166 -7.69 16.50 21.55
C ASN A 166 -7.49 17.23 22.90
N SER A 167 -7.65 16.53 24.01
CA SER A 167 -7.56 17.10 25.34
C SER A 167 -6.18 16.90 25.93
N ASN A 168 -5.62 17.96 26.53
CA ASN A 168 -4.32 17.94 27.21
C ASN A 168 -3.12 17.50 26.32
N LEU A 169 -3.24 17.53 25.00
CA LEU A 169 -2.14 17.16 24.10
C LEU A 169 -0.95 18.09 24.23
N ASP A 170 -1.15 19.32 24.63
CA ASP A 170 -0.07 20.29 24.88
C ASP A 170 0.85 19.88 26.03
N GLN A 171 0.36 19.04 26.94
CA GLN A 171 1.15 18.51 28.05
C GLN A 171 2.13 17.41 27.60
N ILE A 172 1.91 16.80 26.45
CA ILE A 172 2.78 15.76 25.91
C ILE A 172 3.99 16.42 25.26
N GLN A 173 5.19 16.09 25.73
CA GLN A 173 6.43 16.61 25.20
C GLN A 173 6.76 16.00 23.83
N GLN A 174 7.51 16.72 23.00
CA GLN A 174 7.97 16.18 21.69
C GLN A 174 8.80 14.91 21.84
N THR A 175 9.61 14.81 22.90
CA THR A 175 10.39 13.60 23.22
C THR A 175 9.50 12.39 23.50
N SER A 176 8.32 12.61 24.05
CA SER A 176 7.30 11.56 24.30
C SER A 176 6.63 11.13 23.01
N ILE A 177 6.36 12.06 22.10
CA ILE A 177 5.91 11.75 20.73
C ILE A 177 6.96 10.93 19.97
N ASP A 178 8.26 11.26 20.10
CA ASP A 178 9.33 10.46 19.46
C ASP A 178 9.36 9.02 20.00
N LYS A 179 9.05 8.82 21.29
CA LYS A 179 8.92 7.47 21.88
C LYS A 179 7.66 6.75 21.36
N PHE A 180 6.56 7.46 21.17
CA PHE A 180 5.36 6.92 20.57
C PHE A 180 5.64 6.47 19.11
N VAL A 181 6.27 7.31 18.29
CA VAL A 181 6.67 6.94 16.92
C VAL A 181 7.61 5.72 16.93
N SER A 182 8.55 5.66 17.86
CA SER A 182 9.43 4.49 18.04
C SER A 182 8.63 3.23 18.41
N MET A 183 7.58 3.34 19.24
CA MET A 183 6.66 2.25 19.56
C MET A 183 5.89 1.79 18.31
N VAL A 184 5.35 2.72 17.53
CA VAL A 184 4.68 2.41 16.28
C VAL A 184 5.61 1.65 15.34
N VAL A 185 6.81 2.19 15.05
CA VAL A 185 7.80 1.53 14.17
C VAL A 185 8.12 0.12 14.65
N GLN A 186 8.34 -0.08 15.95
CA GLN A 186 8.64 -1.40 16.50
C GLN A 186 7.50 -2.39 16.30
N ASN A 187 6.25 -1.93 16.37
CA ASN A 187 5.08 -2.78 16.18
C ASN A 187 4.84 -3.13 14.70
N ILE A 188 4.98 -2.17 13.79
CA ILE A 188 4.66 -2.37 12.37
C ILE A 188 5.85 -2.87 11.53
N SER A 189 7.11 -2.67 11.99
CA SER A 189 8.29 -3.12 11.26
C SER A 189 8.47 -4.63 11.38
N ARG A 190 8.33 -5.34 10.26
CA ARG A 190 8.55 -6.78 10.17
C ARG A 190 8.93 -7.19 8.74
N PRO A 191 9.66 -8.31 8.57
CA PRO A 191 9.93 -8.82 7.23
C PRO A 191 8.64 -9.39 6.62
N PHE A 192 8.40 -9.08 5.35
CA PHE A 192 7.33 -9.71 4.57
C PHE A 192 7.82 -10.99 3.90
N PRO A 193 6.94 -11.98 3.66
CA PRO A 193 7.29 -13.13 2.85
C PRO A 193 7.68 -12.66 1.44
N PRO A 194 8.60 -13.37 0.78
CA PRO A 194 8.92 -13.09 -0.61
C PRO A 194 7.63 -13.17 -1.44
N THR A 195 7.40 -12.16 -2.27
CA THR A 195 6.22 -12.10 -3.12
C THR A 195 6.24 -13.31 -4.06
N LYS A 196 5.31 -14.22 -3.90
CA LYS A 196 5.14 -15.32 -4.86
C LYS A 196 4.76 -14.70 -6.20
N VAL A 197 5.56 -14.95 -7.22
CA VAL A 197 5.18 -14.67 -8.60
C VAL A 197 4.08 -15.66 -8.92
N VAL A 198 2.83 -15.21 -8.85
CA VAL A 198 1.68 -16.04 -9.21
C VAL A 198 1.79 -16.36 -10.69
N ASN A 199 1.65 -17.64 -11.04
CA ASN A 199 1.54 -18.03 -12.44
C ASN A 199 0.36 -17.25 -13.04
N PRO A 200 0.56 -16.45 -14.11
CA PRO A 200 -0.51 -15.63 -14.69
C PRO A 200 -1.72 -16.44 -15.20
N LEU A 201 -1.60 -17.77 -15.26
CA LEU A 201 -2.69 -18.67 -15.63
C LEU A 201 -3.66 -18.98 -14.47
N PHE A 202 -3.26 -18.70 -13.22
CA PHE A 202 -4.11 -18.94 -12.05
C PHE A 202 -4.27 -17.63 -11.30
N ASP A 203 -5.39 -16.98 -11.50
CA ASP A 203 -5.80 -15.68 -10.90
C ASP A 203 -6.30 -15.86 -9.46
N PHE A 204 -5.76 -16.82 -8.73
CA PHE A 204 -6.05 -16.96 -7.31
C PHE A 204 -5.19 -15.99 -6.51
N ASP A 205 -5.75 -14.85 -6.18
CA ASP A 205 -5.22 -14.00 -5.12
C ASP A 205 -5.37 -14.77 -3.80
N ASP A 206 -4.30 -15.41 -3.37
CA ASP A 206 -4.20 -15.89 -2.01
C ASP A 206 -4.33 -14.65 -1.10
N VAL A 207 -5.50 -14.48 -0.50
CA VAL A 207 -5.74 -13.42 0.47
C VAL A 207 -4.87 -13.72 1.67
N THR A 208 -3.74 -13.06 1.75
CA THR A 208 -2.83 -13.19 2.89
C THR A 208 -3.35 -12.31 4.01
N GLN A 209 -3.76 -12.92 5.12
CA GLN A 209 -4.16 -12.22 6.33
C GLN A 209 -3.08 -12.34 7.40
N ASP A 210 -2.71 -11.22 8.01
CA ASP A 210 -1.81 -11.22 9.16
C ASP A 210 -2.60 -11.49 10.44
N MET A 211 -2.24 -12.52 11.18
CA MET A 211 -2.90 -12.86 12.45
C MET A 211 -2.73 -11.77 13.52
N ALA A 212 -1.71 -10.93 13.41
CA ALA A 212 -1.50 -9.80 14.29
C ALA A 212 -2.37 -8.57 13.92
N TRP A 213 -3.17 -8.66 12.85
CA TRP A 213 -3.94 -7.53 12.35
C TRP A 213 -4.83 -6.84 13.40
N PRO A 214 -5.60 -7.55 14.27
CA PRO A 214 -6.45 -6.88 15.26
C PRO A 214 -5.69 -5.94 16.19
N HIS A 215 -4.38 -6.19 16.34
CA HIS A 215 -3.48 -5.36 17.11
C HIS A 215 -2.80 -4.28 16.25
N LEU A 216 -2.33 -4.65 15.06
CA LEU A 216 -1.71 -3.72 14.13
C LEU A 216 -2.68 -2.61 13.72
N ALA A 217 -3.95 -2.93 13.52
CA ALA A 217 -5.00 -1.96 13.21
C ALA A 217 -5.04 -0.84 14.26
N LEU A 218 -5.03 -1.18 15.55
CA LEU A 218 -5.02 -0.17 16.63
C LEU A 218 -3.74 0.67 16.65
N VAL A 219 -2.60 0.09 16.28
CA VAL A 219 -1.34 0.85 16.20
C VAL A 219 -1.39 1.86 15.05
N TYR A 220 -1.90 1.45 13.88
CA TYR A 220 -2.10 2.35 12.74
C TYR A 220 -3.14 3.43 13.04
N GLU A 221 -4.23 3.05 13.71
CA GLU A 221 -5.28 3.98 14.12
C GLU A 221 -4.76 5.01 15.12
N ALA A 222 -4.02 4.60 16.15
CA ALA A 222 -3.40 5.53 17.11
C ALA A 222 -2.46 6.54 16.41
N LEU A 223 -1.67 6.08 15.44
CA LEU A 223 -0.85 6.96 14.62
C LEU A 223 -1.70 7.93 13.79
N LEU A 224 -2.74 7.42 13.13
CA LEU A 224 -3.63 8.23 12.31
C LEU A 224 -4.31 9.32 13.15
N LYS A 225 -4.83 8.97 14.33
CA LYS A 225 -5.47 9.94 15.24
C LYS A 225 -4.48 11.00 15.74
N LEU A 226 -3.24 10.64 16.02
CA LEU A 226 -2.19 11.61 16.33
C LEU A 226 -1.96 12.56 15.13
N LEU A 227 -1.85 12.04 13.91
CA LEU A 227 -1.67 12.87 12.71
C LEU A 227 -2.89 13.76 12.42
N MET A 228 -4.10 13.33 12.76
CA MET A 228 -5.32 14.12 12.62
C MET A 228 -5.54 15.12 13.76
N SER A 229 -4.89 14.95 14.90
CA SER A 229 -5.05 15.81 16.07
C SER A 229 -4.53 17.23 15.83
N SER A 230 -4.88 18.16 16.71
CA SER A 230 -4.37 19.55 16.69
C SER A 230 -2.90 19.67 17.09
N LYS A 231 -2.30 18.62 17.65
CA LYS A 231 -0.89 18.62 18.07
C LYS A 231 0.04 18.81 16.88
N ASP A 232 0.93 19.78 16.94
CA ASP A 232 2.05 19.86 16.01
C ASP A 232 3.03 18.74 16.28
N VAL A 233 3.28 17.94 15.26
CA VAL A 233 4.10 16.74 15.35
C VAL A 233 5.32 16.87 14.44
N THR A 234 6.50 16.86 15.03
CA THR A 234 7.76 16.70 14.31
C THR A 234 8.22 15.24 14.45
N ILE A 235 8.43 14.55 13.34
CA ILE A 235 8.83 13.14 13.36
C ILE A 235 10.31 13.01 13.04
N ASN A 236 11.10 12.66 14.07
CA ASN A 236 12.56 12.52 13.99
C ASN A 236 13.01 11.05 14.04
N HIS A 237 12.27 10.14 13.39
CA HIS A 237 12.61 8.72 13.41
C HIS A 237 13.13 8.26 12.04
N ALA A 238 14.42 7.90 11.95
CA ALA A 238 15.10 7.65 10.69
C ALA A 238 14.45 6.59 9.79
N THR A 239 13.83 5.56 10.36
CA THR A 239 13.25 4.44 9.59
C THR A 239 11.72 4.50 9.49
N PHE A 240 11.07 5.47 10.11
CA PHE A 240 9.61 5.54 10.18
C PHE A 240 8.96 5.61 8.79
N VAL A 241 9.40 6.56 7.98
CA VAL A 241 8.86 6.75 6.62
C VAL A 241 9.11 5.52 5.75
N SER A 242 10.32 4.94 5.79
CA SER A 242 10.65 3.75 5.00
C SER A 242 9.78 2.55 5.37
N VAL A 243 9.47 2.38 6.67
CA VAL A 243 8.60 1.29 7.14
C VAL A 243 7.16 1.49 6.66
N LEU A 244 6.61 2.70 6.76
CA LEU A 244 5.26 3.00 6.26
C LEU A 244 5.15 2.77 4.74
N VAL A 245 6.13 3.24 3.97
CA VAL A 245 6.15 3.02 2.52
C VAL A 245 6.26 1.53 2.19
N CYS A 246 7.11 0.78 2.88
CA CYS A 246 7.20 -0.67 2.71
C CYS A 246 5.87 -1.36 3.03
N ASN A 247 5.21 -0.98 4.13
CA ASN A 247 3.95 -1.58 4.57
C ASN A 247 2.77 -1.23 3.66
N SER A 248 2.83 -0.14 2.88
CA SER A 248 1.85 0.13 1.83
C SER A 248 1.92 -0.90 0.68
N CYS A 249 2.93 -1.77 0.67
CA CYS A 249 3.06 -2.93 -0.22
C CYS A 249 2.96 -4.27 0.54
N SER A 250 2.41 -4.28 1.75
CA SER A 250 2.18 -5.48 2.56
C SER A 250 1.37 -6.54 1.80
N PRO A 251 1.57 -7.84 2.06
CA PRO A 251 0.70 -8.89 1.57
C PRO A 251 -0.76 -8.75 2.04
N ASP A 252 -0.98 -8.22 3.25
CA ASP A 252 -2.31 -7.97 3.81
C ASP A 252 -2.89 -6.65 3.27
N GLU A 253 -4.05 -6.72 2.62
CA GLU A 253 -4.70 -5.55 2.04
C GLU A 253 -5.10 -4.51 3.09
N ARG A 254 -5.59 -4.96 4.24
CA ARG A 254 -6.01 -4.09 5.35
C ARG A 254 -4.84 -3.23 5.83
N GLU A 255 -3.65 -3.80 5.91
CA GLU A 255 -2.45 -3.07 6.26
C GLU A 255 -2.01 -2.09 5.18
N ARG A 256 -2.11 -2.49 3.90
CA ARG A 256 -1.82 -1.56 2.78
C ARG A 256 -2.69 -0.31 2.86
N MET A 257 -4.00 -0.49 3.15
CA MET A 257 -4.95 0.62 3.30
C MET A 257 -4.57 1.51 4.49
N ALA A 258 -4.32 0.93 5.64
CA ALA A 258 -3.94 1.68 6.85
C ALA A 258 -2.60 2.43 6.66
N ALA A 259 -1.61 1.81 6.05
CA ALA A 259 -0.33 2.44 5.75
C ALA A 259 -0.49 3.61 4.75
N ARG A 260 -1.30 3.43 3.68
CA ARG A 260 -1.64 4.48 2.73
C ARG A 260 -2.28 5.69 3.44
N ASP A 261 -3.26 5.47 4.29
CA ASP A 261 -3.99 6.55 4.94
C ASP A 261 -3.08 7.32 5.90
N ASN A 262 -2.25 6.63 6.65
CA ASN A 262 -1.23 7.28 7.46
C ASN A 262 -0.21 8.07 6.61
N LEU A 263 0.22 7.56 5.45
CA LEU A 263 1.10 8.29 4.54
C LEU A 263 0.44 9.56 3.99
N LYS A 264 -0.86 9.50 3.65
CA LYS A 264 -1.62 10.68 3.17
C LYS A 264 -1.62 11.80 4.20
N PHE A 265 -2.01 11.47 5.44
CA PHE A 265 -2.03 12.47 6.50
C PHE A 265 -0.64 12.97 6.87
N LEU A 266 0.36 12.09 6.88
CA LEU A 266 1.75 12.47 7.13
C LEU A 266 2.27 13.46 6.08
N PHE A 267 1.99 13.21 4.80
CA PHE A 267 2.41 14.07 3.68
C PHE A 267 1.80 15.47 3.75
N VAL A 268 0.53 15.55 4.15
CA VAL A 268 -0.18 16.83 4.30
C VAL A 268 0.30 17.57 5.55
N LYS A 269 0.37 16.88 6.71
CA LYS A 269 0.66 17.48 8.01
C LYS A 269 2.12 17.87 8.21
N CYS A 270 3.05 17.10 7.63
CA CYS A 270 4.49 17.28 7.84
C CYS A 270 5.21 17.65 6.52
N PRO A 271 5.15 18.92 6.09
CA PRO A 271 5.79 19.35 4.83
C PRO A 271 7.28 19.05 4.77
N ASP A 272 7.99 19.12 5.89
CA ASP A 272 9.43 18.84 5.99
C ASP A 272 9.80 17.39 5.64
N LEU A 273 8.85 16.47 5.74
CA LEU A 273 9.05 15.06 5.40
C LEU A 273 8.71 14.72 3.94
N ARG A 274 8.12 15.64 3.16
CA ARG A 274 7.65 15.38 1.80
C ARG A 274 8.75 14.82 0.90
N ASP A 275 9.91 15.44 0.88
CA ASP A 275 11.04 14.97 0.06
C ASP A 275 11.55 13.59 0.53
N THR A 276 11.54 13.35 1.83
CA THR A 276 11.94 12.05 2.39
C THR A 276 10.93 10.97 2.01
N ILE A 277 9.62 11.26 2.08
CA ILE A 277 8.56 10.35 1.68
C ILE A 277 8.69 10.03 0.19
N LEU A 278 8.81 11.04 -0.67
CA LEU A 278 8.93 10.86 -2.12
C LEU A 278 10.16 10.03 -2.50
N ARG A 279 11.29 10.24 -1.84
CA ARG A 279 12.49 9.44 -2.06
C ARG A 279 12.30 7.97 -1.67
N HIS A 280 11.61 7.68 -0.57
CA HIS A 280 11.32 6.29 -0.19
C HIS A 280 10.32 5.63 -1.12
N VAL A 281 9.32 6.38 -1.58
CA VAL A 281 8.35 5.90 -2.59
C VAL A 281 9.04 5.61 -3.92
N GLU A 282 9.92 6.51 -4.38
CA GLU A 282 10.75 6.29 -5.58
C GLU A 282 11.58 5.01 -5.45
N ASN A 283 12.27 4.83 -4.34
CA ASN A 283 13.05 3.62 -4.08
C ASN A 283 12.16 2.37 -4.09
N GLN A 284 10.95 2.44 -3.53
CA GLN A 284 10.00 1.33 -3.55
C GLN A 284 9.58 0.97 -4.98
N PHE A 285 9.26 1.95 -5.82
CA PHE A 285 8.92 1.72 -7.23
C PHE A 285 10.07 1.08 -8.01
N LEU A 286 11.30 1.49 -7.76
CA LEU A 286 12.50 0.91 -8.39
C LEU A 286 12.74 -0.57 -8.02
N THR A 287 12.17 -1.06 -6.92
CA THR A 287 12.18 -2.51 -6.62
C THR A 287 11.28 -3.31 -7.56
N GLY A 288 10.39 -2.65 -8.29
CA GLY A 288 9.34 -3.29 -9.09
C GLY A 288 8.18 -3.84 -8.26
N VAL A 289 8.19 -3.65 -6.94
CA VAL A 289 7.09 -4.04 -6.04
C VAL A 289 6.25 -2.80 -5.75
N CYS A 290 5.02 -2.83 -6.21
CA CYS A 290 4.05 -1.76 -6.04
C CYS A 290 2.69 -2.33 -5.66
N SER A 291 1.86 -1.51 -5.04
CA SER A 291 0.48 -1.81 -4.72
C SER A 291 -0.45 -0.74 -5.29
N HIS A 292 -1.72 -1.10 -5.43
CA HIS A 292 -2.80 -0.18 -5.73
C HIS A 292 -2.81 1.01 -4.72
N GLN A 293 -2.68 0.72 -3.45
CA GLN A 293 -2.73 1.71 -2.37
C GLN A 293 -1.57 2.71 -2.42
N LEU A 294 -0.38 2.27 -2.80
CA LEU A 294 0.76 3.18 -2.96
C LEU A 294 0.58 4.12 -4.17
N LEU A 295 -0.06 3.64 -5.24
CA LEU A 295 -0.42 4.48 -6.40
C LEU A 295 -1.52 5.48 -6.05
N GLU A 296 -2.52 5.08 -5.24
CA GLU A 296 -3.52 6.02 -4.72
C GLU A 296 -2.91 7.10 -3.83
N PHE A 297 -1.88 6.77 -3.06
CA PHE A 297 -1.13 7.77 -2.32
C PHE A 297 -0.50 8.81 -3.27
N MET A 298 0.04 8.40 -4.43
CA MET A 298 0.58 9.34 -5.42
C MET A 298 -0.48 10.29 -5.98
N LEU A 299 -1.74 9.88 -6.07
CA LEU A 299 -2.83 10.79 -6.45
C LEU A 299 -3.01 11.92 -5.41
N THR A 300 -2.93 11.56 -4.12
CA THR A 300 -2.96 12.56 -3.04
C THR A 300 -1.76 13.51 -3.11
N VAL A 301 -0.57 13.01 -3.43
CA VAL A 301 0.63 13.84 -3.64
C VAL A 301 0.39 14.86 -4.76
N LEU A 302 -0.18 14.44 -5.89
CA LEU A 302 -0.47 15.33 -7.02
C LEU A 302 -1.53 16.39 -6.68
N ASP A 303 -2.53 16.02 -5.88
CA ASP A 303 -3.58 16.96 -5.44
C ASP A 303 -3.02 18.01 -4.46
N GLU A 304 -2.14 17.60 -3.55
CA GLU A 304 -1.53 18.46 -2.54
C GLU A 304 -0.48 19.44 -3.13
N VAL A 305 0.31 18.96 -4.09
CA VAL A 305 1.36 19.78 -4.71
C VAL A 305 0.78 20.77 -5.72
N GLY A 306 -0.30 20.39 -6.42
CA GLY A 306 -0.95 21.25 -7.42
C GLY A 306 -0.14 21.38 -8.72
N ARG A 307 -0.33 22.52 -9.42
CA ARG A 307 0.30 22.81 -10.70
C ARG A 307 1.05 24.14 -10.67
N PRO A 308 2.18 24.27 -11.39
CA PRO A 308 2.88 23.26 -12.21
C PRO A 308 3.54 22.17 -11.35
N LEU A 309 3.79 20.99 -11.94
CA LEU A 309 4.48 19.91 -11.22
C LEU A 309 5.95 20.29 -10.98
N PRO A 310 6.48 20.05 -9.78
CA PRO A 310 7.90 20.21 -9.49
C PRO A 310 8.76 19.22 -10.28
N ASP A 311 9.98 19.63 -10.63
CA ASP A 311 10.92 18.82 -11.41
C ASP A 311 11.23 17.45 -10.77
N ASN A 312 11.24 17.35 -9.44
CA ASN A 312 11.46 16.10 -8.74
C ASN A 312 10.33 15.09 -8.99
N LEU A 313 9.06 15.52 -9.08
CA LEU A 313 7.93 14.66 -9.41
C LEU A 313 7.95 14.24 -10.90
N ILE A 314 8.29 15.16 -11.79
CA ILE A 314 8.48 14.85 -13.23
C ILE A 314 9.56 13.77 -13.38
N ARG A 315 10.69 13.93 -12.68
CA ARG A 315 11.76 12.94 -12.69
C ARG A 315 11.31 11.58 -12.13
N ILE A 316 10.64 11.55 -10.97
CA ILE A 316 10.10 10.31 -10.37
C ILE A 316 9.16 9.62 -11.34
N TYR A 317 8.31 10.36 -12.03
CA TYR A 317 7.42 9.81 -13.04
C TYR A 317 8.20 9.10 -14.16
N GLN A 318 9.14 9.79 -14.78
CA GLN A 318 9.89 9.29 -15.92
C GLN A 318 10.83 8.13 -15.58
N THR A 319 11.47 8.15 -14.39
CA THR A 319 12.48 7.17 -14.01
C THR A 319 11.92 5.97 -13.26
N SER A 320 10.85 6.14 -12.50
CA SER A 320 10.42 5.14 -11.52
C SER A 320 8.97 4.68 -11.75
N ILE A 321 8.04 5.60 -12.02
CA ILE A 321 6.64 5.22 -12.27
C ILE A 321 6.54 4.51 -13.63
N LEU A 322 7.08 5.07 -14.71
CA LEU A 322 7.06 4.39 -16.00
C LEU A 322 7.73 3.01 -15.97
N PHE A 323 8.77 2.84 -15.13
CA PHE A 323 9.43 1.55 -14.94
C PHE A 323 8.50 0.45 -14.41
N LEU A 324 7.43 0.80 -13.68
CA LEU A 324 6.44 -0.16 -13.16
C LEU A 324 5.72 -0.95 -14.27
N HIS A 325 5.67 -0.47 -15.50
CA HIS A 325 5.20 -1.26 -16.65
C HIS A 325 6.00 -2.56 -16.79
N SER A 326 7.27 -2.58 -16.43
CA SER A 326 8.14 -3.77 -16.49
C SER A 326 7.98 -4.69 -15.27
N SER A 327 7.20 -4.30 -14.25
CA SER A 327 7.00 -5.10 -13.04
C SER A 327 6.34 -6.44 -13.36
N LYS A 328 6.82 -7.50 -12.69
CA LYS A 328 6.19 -8.83 -12.71
C LYS A 328 4.80 -8.84 -12.07
N LEU A 329 4.52 -7.87 -11.20
CA LEU A 329 3.25 -7.70 -10.49
C LEU A 329 2.30 -6.72 -11.19
N PHE A 330 2.66 -6.19 -12.38
CA PHE A 330 1.90 -5.16 -13.09
C PHE A 330 0.41 -5.49 -13.20
N MET A 331 0.08 -6.75 -13.47
CA MET A 331 -1.30 -7.23 -13.59
C MET A 331 -2.14 -7.06 -12.32
N LYS A 332 -1.52 -6.92 -11.15
CA LYS A 332 -2.23 -6.74 -9.88
C LYS A 332 -2.65 -5.30 -9.63
N PHE A 333 -1.95 -4.32 -10.23
CA PHE A 333 -2.19 -2.91 -9.96
C PHE A 333 -2.41 -2.03 -11.20
N TYR A 334 -2.49 -2.61 -12.42
CA TYR A 334 -2.54 -1.84 -13.68
C TYR A 334 -3.67 -0.79 -13.74
N LYS A 335 -4.83 -1.06 -13.14
CA LYS A 335 -5.96 -0.09 -13.13
C LYS A 335 -5.62 1.18 -12.35
N ALA A 336 -5.06 1.01 -11.15
CA ALA A 336 -4.61 2.15 -10.35
C ALA A 336 -3.42 2.85 -10.99
N PHE A 337 -2.58 2.07 -11.67
CA PHE A 337 -1.45 2.59 -12.43
C PHE A 337 -1.91 3.51 -13.57
N PHE A 338 -2.90 3.10 -14.35
CA PHE A 338 -3.50 3.95 -15.38
C PHE A 338 -4.07 5.25 -14.84
N ALA A 339 -4.80 5.17 -13.73
CA ALA A 339 -5.31 6.35 -13.07
C ALA A 339 -4.17 7.30 -12.66
N CYS A 340 -3.07 6.75 -12.16
CA CYS A 340 -1.88 7.52 -11.77
C CYS A 340 -1.20 8.15 -12.99
N VAL A 341 -0.91 7.39 -14.05
CA VAL A 341 -0.32 7.89 -15.30
C VAL A 341 -1.16 9.01 -15.90
N ASN A 342 -2.47 8.76 -16.04
CA ASN A 342 -3.41 9.75 -16.59
C ASN A 342 -3.43 11.04 -15.75
N ARG A 343 -3.35 10.93 -14.43
CA ARG A 343 -3.30 12.10 -13.54
C ARG A 343 -2.01 12.89 -13.69
N PHE A 344 -0.85 12.23 -13.86
CA PHE A 344 0.42 12.88 -14.15
C PHE A 344 0.40 13.61 -15.50
N VAL A 345 -0.02 12.95 -16.58
CA VAL A 345 -0.12 13.54 -17.91
C VAL A 345 -1.14 14.71 -17.92
N ARG A 346 -2.24 14.58 -17.17
CA ARG A 346 -3.20 15.68 -16.99
C ARG A 346 -2.60 16.88 -16.27
N ALA A 347 -1.73 16.65 -15.29
CA ALA A 347 -1.07 17.70 -14.54
C ALA A 347 0.06 18.38 -15.35
N GLU A 348 0.81 17.61 -16.15
CA GLU A 348 1.92 18.05 -16.97
C GLU A 348 1.86 17.38 -18.34
N ARG A 349 1.39 18.11 -19.36
CA ARG A 349 1.15 17.59 -20.72
C ARG A 349 2.41 17.13 -21.44
N SER A 350 3.55 17.70 -21.11
CA SER A 350 4.83 17.33 -21.70
C SER A 350 5.21 15.86 -21.41
N LEU A 351 4.54 15.22 -20.43
CA LEU A 351 4.73 13.81 -20.09
C LEU A 351 4.06 12.84 -21.08
N LEU A 352 3.15 13.31 -21.94
CA LEU A 352 2.46 12.46 -22.92
C LEU A 352 3.48 11.74 -23.84
N LYS A 353 4.35 12.51 -24.48
CA LYS A 353 5.34 11.97 -25.42
C LYS A 353 6.26 10.93 -24.76
N PRO A 354 6.97 11.20 -23.65
CA PRO A 354 7.81 10.19 -23.02
C PRO A 354 7.03 8.94 -22.53
N THR A 355 5.74 9.08 -22.22
CA THR A 355 4.90 7.92 -21.87
C THR A 355 4.65 7.03 -23.07
N ILE A 356 4.24 7.59 -24.20
CA ILE A 356 4.04 6.85 -25.46
C ILE A 356 5.36 6.22 -25.94
N GLU A 357 6.47 6.96 -25.90
CA GLU A 357 7.79 6.42 -26.21
C GLU A 357 8.16 5.22 -25.33
N TYR A 358 7.83 5.30 -24.04
CA TYR A 358 8.11 4.21 -23.11
C TYR A 358 7.30 2.97 -23.46
N LEU A 359 5.99 3.10 -23.71
CA LEU A 359 5.10 2.01 -24.10
C LEU A 359 5.60 1.30 -25.38
N VAL A 360 5.91 2.06 -26.42
CA VAL A 360 6.39 1.53 -27.69
C VAL A 360 7.72 0.81 -27.54
N ARG A 361 8.65 1.41 -26.79
CA ARG A 361 10.02 0.86 -26.60
C ARG A 361 10.03 -0.41 -25.75
N HIS A 362 9.15 -0.50 -24.73
CA HIS A 362 9.13 -1.61 -23.78
C HIS A 362 7.93 -2.54 -24.01
N TRP A 363 7.55 -2.73 -25.28
CA TRP A 363 6.41 -3.53 -25.66
C TRP A 363 6.52 -4.99 -25.17
N PRO A 364 5.50 -5.54 -24.46
CA PRO A 364 5.58 -6.85 -23.83
C PRO A 364 5.23 -8.00 -24.80
N SER A 365 6.09 -8.28 -25.79
CA SER A 365 5.82 -9.25 -26.87
C SER A 365 5.48 -10.68 -26.40
N SER A 366 5.83 -11.06 -25.16
CA SER A 366 5.64 -12.43 -24.66
C SER A 366 4.29 -12.68 -24.01
N THR A 367 3.48 -11.65 -23.75
CA THR A 367 2.24 -11.78 -22.94
C THR A 367 1.08 -11.04 -23.61
N VAL A 368 0.19 -11.77 -24.27
CA VAL A 368 -0.99 -11.24 -24.99
C VAL A 368 -1.80 -10.28 -24.12
N ARG A 369 -2.21 -10.72 -22.92
CA ARG A 369 -3.01 -9.88 -22.00
C ARG A 369 -2.32 -8.54 -21.67
N LYS A 370 -1.00 -8.54 -21.53
CA LYS A 370 -0.26 -7.31 -21.25
C LYS A 370 -0.16 -6.41 -22.48
N GLN A 371 -0.06 -6.99 -23.68
CA GLN A 371 -0.10 -6.24 -24.92
C GLN A 371 -1.45 -5.52 -25.11
N LEU A 372 -2.57 -6.23 -24.86
CA LEU A 372 -3.91 -5.62 -24.89
C LEU A 372 -4.06 -4.45 -23.92
N ILE A 373 -3.50 -4.58 -22.71
CA ILE A 373 -3.50 -3.51 -21.71
C ILE A 373 -2.67 -2.30 -22.19
N PHE A 374 -1.49 -2.53 -22.79
CA PHE A 374 -0.66 -1.45 -23.33
C PHE A 374 -1.34 -0.72 -24.50
N MET A 375 -2.07 -1.48 -25.38
CA MET A 375 -2.90 -0.87 -26.43
C MET A 375 -3.99 0.01 -25.86
N SER A 376 -4.72 -0.49 -24.85
CA SER A 376 -5.78 0.29 -24.19
C SER A 376 -5.25 1.53 -23.47
N GLU A 377 -4.04 1.46 -22.89
CA GLU A 377 -3.40 2.63 -22.28
C GLU A 377 -2.99 3.66 -23.36
N MET A 378 -2.39 3.20 -24.43
CA MET A 378 -1.97 4.04 -25.54
C MET A 378 -3.18 4.73 -26.20
N GLU A 379 -4.27 3.99 -26.46
CA GLU A 379 -5.53 4.50 -26.97
C GLU A 379 -6.12 5.55 -26.01
N GLY A 380 -6.26 5.21 -24.73
CA GLY A 380 -6.82 6.12 -23.72
C GLY A 380 -6.03 7.42 -23.58
N LEU A 381 -4.69 7.35 -23.67
CA LEU A 381 -3.83 8.54 -23.63
C LEU A 381 -3.99 9.41 -24.89
N THR A 382 -4.03 8.80 -26.07
CA THR A 382 -4.18 9.55 -27.32
C THR A 382 -5.57 10.19 -27.45
N LEU A 383 -6.63 9.52 -27.02
CA LEU A 383 -7.99 10.06 -27.01
C LEU A 383 -8.17 11.15 -25.95
N ASN A 384 -7.71 10.94 -24.72
CA ASN A 384 -7.87 11.92 -23.64
C ASN A 384 -7.06 13.20 -23.85
N TYR A 385 -5.99 13.14 -24.66
CA TYR A 385 -5.06 14.23 -24.89
C TYR A 385 -4.81 14.49 -26.37
N TYR A 386 -5.84 14.32 -27.20
CA TYR A 386 -5.75 14.44 -28.66
C TYR A 386 -5.16 15.80 -29.12
N GLU A 387 -5.46 16.88 -28.39
CA GLU A 387 -4.94 18.21 -28.68
C GLU A 387 -3.40 18.32 -28.54
N ASP A 388 -2.80 17.44 -27.73
CA ASP A 388 -1.37 17.41 -27.45
C ASP A 388 -0.66 16.34 -28.33
N VAL A 389 -1.42 15.57 -29.13
CA VAL A 389 -0.87 14.57 -30.05
C VAL A 389 -0.34 15.26 -31.29
N ASN A 390 0.98 15.41 -31.35
CA ASN A 390 1.65 15.94 -32.54
C ASN A 390 1.95 14.82 -33.57
N GLU A 391 2.44 15.20 -34.77
CA GLU A 391 2.78 14.28 -35.85
C GLU A 391 3.77 13.16 -35.42
N GLU A 392 4.71 13.48 -34.53
CA GLU A 392 5.71 12.53 -34.03
C GLU A 392 5.06 11.45 -33.15
N ILE A 393 4.17 11.85 -32.22
CA ILE A 393 3.41 10.92 -31.37
C ILE A 393 2.48 10.08 -32.24
N ALA A 394 1.72 10.70 -33.13
CA ALA A 394 0.83 10.00 -34.04
C ALA A 394 1.59 8.95 -34.86
N LYS A 395 2.74 9.31 -35.42
CA LYS A 395 3.60 8.40 -36.18
C LYS A 395 4.07 7.19 -35.34
N MET A 396 4.49 7.42 -34.08
CA MET A 396 4.90 6.33 -33.20
C MET A 396 3.74 5.36 -32.92
N VAL A 397 2.56 5.88 -32.59
CA VAL A 397 1.35 5.10 -32.31
C VAL A 397 0.93 4.30 -33.52
N PHE A 398 0.73 4.95 -34.68
CA PHE A 398 0.29 4.27 -35.90
C PHE A 398 1.31 3.25 -36.43
N THR A 399 2.60 3.55 -36.31
CA THR A 399 3.63 2.57 -36.67
C THR A 399 3.51 1.31 -35.80
N LYS A 400 3.35 1.49 -34.50
CA LYS A 400 3.21 0.35 -33.57
C LYS A 400 1.91 -0.43 -33.81
N LEU A 401 0.79 0.24 -33.98
CA LEU A 401 -0.49 -0.43 -34.30
C LEU A 401 -0.42 -1.18 -35.64
N SER A 402 0.21 -0.62 -36.66
CA SER A 402 0.40 -1.30 -37.96
C SER A 402 1.25 -2.57 -37.85
N GLU A 403 2.25 -2.60 -36.96
CA GLU A 403 3.00 -3.82 -36.65
C GLU A 403 2.07 -4.86 -36.02
N LEU A 404 1.23 -4.45 -35.04
CA LEU A 404 0.36 -5.34 -34.28
C LEU A 404 -0.81 -5.92 -35.09
N VAL A 405 -1.31 -5.22 -36.10
CA VAL A 405 -2.31 -5.77 -37.05
C VAL A 405 -1.78 -7.00 -37.78
N ASN A 406 -0.46 -7.11 -37.95
CA ASN A 406 0.18 -8.25 -38.61
C ASN A 406 0.63 -9.35 -37.63
N GLU A 407 0.31 -9.22 -36.34
CA GLU A 407 0.65 -10.25 -35.34
C GLU A 407 -0.17 -11.54 -35.59
N PRO A 408 0.41 -12.73 -35.36
CA PRO A 408 -0.27 -14.01 -35.53
C PRO A 408 -1.43 -14.20 -34.55
N ASN A 409 -1.46 -13.51 -33.45
CA ASN A 409 -2.53 -13.59 -32.45
C ASN A 409 -3.71 -12.72 -32.87
N ILE A 410 -4.86 -13.36 -33.05
CA ILE A 410 -6.10 -12.74 -33.57
C ILE A 410 -6.58 -11.62 -32.63
N ASP A 411 -6.55 -11.84 -31.30
CA ASP A 411 -7.04 -10.86 -30.33
C ASP A 411 -6.22 -9.56 -30.39
N ILE A 412 -4.91 -9.69 -30.60
CA ILE A 412 -4.00 -8.52 -30.73
C ILE A 412 -4.28 -7.80 -32.05
N ALA A 413 -4.35 -8.54 -33.15
CA ALA A 413 -4.55 -7.96 -34.49
C ALA A 413 -5.91 -7.25 -34.59
N GLU A 414 -6.98 -7.88 -34.09
CA GLU A 414 -8.32 -7.31 -34.05
C GLU A 414 -8.40 -6.07 -33.19
N THR A 415 -7.81 -6.11 -31.98
CA THR A 415 -7.79 -4.95 -31.08
C THR A 415 -7.02 -3.79 -31.72
N ALA A 416 -5.84 -4.07 -32.33
CA ALA A 416 -5.06 -3.03 -33.01
C ALA A 416 -5.83 -2.39 -34.18
N LEU A 417 -6.55 -3.20 -34.94
CA LEU A 417 -7.39 -2.70 -36.02
C LEU A 417 -8.54 -1.85 -35.51
N ASN A 418 -9.20 -2.27 -34.42
CA ASN A 418 -10.29 -1.53 -33.81
C ASN A 418 -9.82 -0.16 -33.29
N VAL A 419 -8.63 -0.10 -32.67
CA VAL A 419 -8.03 1.17 -32.20
C VAL A 419 -7.75 2.10 -33.38
N ILE A 420 -7.20 1.61 -34.49
CA ILE A 420 -6.98 2.42 -35.71
C ILE A 420 -8.30 2.94 -36.28
N MET A 421 -9.32 2.07 -36.37
CA MET A 421 -10.63 2.45 -36.93
C MET A 421 -11.37 3.44 -35.99
N GLY A 422 -11.28 3.25 -34.68
CA GLY A 422 -11.88 4.15 -33.69
C GLY A 422 -11.29 5.56 -33.77
N GLN A 423 -9.99 5.67 -33.89
CA GLN A 423 -9.31 6.97 -34.05
C GLN A 423 -9.58 7.63 -35.40
N ALA A 424 -9.79 6.86 -36.45
CA ALA A 424 -10.13 7.41 -37.77
C ALA A 424 -11.57 7.91 -37.90
N LEU A 425 -12.48 7.47 -37.03
CA LEU A 425 -13.89 7.89 -37.03
C LEU A 425 -14.17 9.14 -36.20
N GLU A 426 -13.22 9.57 -35.38
CA GLU A 426 -13.33 10.77 -34.54
C GLU A 426 -12.66 12.02 -35.14
N GLU A 427 -12.18 11.97 -36.40
CA GLU A 427 -11.79 13.19 -37.11
C GLU A 427 -13.03 14.02 -37.46
N PRO A 428 -13.06 15.31 -37.09
CA PRO A 428 -14.21 16.21 -37.32
C PRO A 428 -14.46 16.56 -38.78
#